data_6b972f9d7b62f2e2db2d4bb3b2c96d08
#
_entry.id   6b972f9d7b62f2e2db2d4bb3b2c96d08
#
_cell.length_a   1.000
_cell.length_b   1.000
_cell.length_c   1.000
_cell.angle_alpha   90.00
_cell.angle_beta   90.00
_cell.angle_gamma   90.00
#
_symmetry.space_group_name_H-M   'P 1'
#
loop_
_entity.id
_entity.type
_entity.pdbx_description
1 polymer ?
#
loop_
_entity_poly.entity_id
_entity_poly.type
_entity_poly.pdbx_seq_one_letter_code
_entity_poly.pdbx_strand_id
1 'polypeptide(L)'
;MCQDFAHVLLACLRSQGLAARYVSGYLPTEPPPGQPRLTGADASHAWVSVYLPDLGGTRGLPHGGWLDLDPTNNRAGLVTPGPDYVRLAVGRDFADVSPLRGLLQGGANHTLQVRVTVAPVAE
;
A
#
# COMPACT_ATOMS: atom_id res chain seq x y z
N MET A 1 11.28 3.95 -1.57
CA MET A 1 11.15 3.43 -2.95
C MET A 1 9.70 3.15 -3.34
N CYS A 2 8.95 2.34 -2.62
CA CYS A 2 7.54 2.09 -2.97
C CYS A 2 6.70 3.38 -2.98
N GLN A 3 6.97 4.29 -2.05
CA GLN A 3 6.33 5.61 -2.00
C GLN A 3 6.58 6.40 -3.28
N ASP A 4 7.80 6.40 -3.79
CA ASP A 4 8.16 7.14 -4.99
C ASP A 4 7.48 6.57 -6.23
N PHE A 5 7.50 5.25 -6.38
CA PHE A 5 6.79 4.58 -7.47
C PHE A 5 5.29 4.83 -7.43
N ALA A 6 4.70 4.81 -6.25
CA ALA A 6 3.27 5.10 -6.09
C ALA A 6 2.96 6.55 -6.52
N HIS A 7 3.78 7.51 -6.11
CA HIS A 7 3.57 8.91 -6.50
C HIS A 7 3.74 9.14 -8.00
N VAL A 8 4.70 8.48 -8.64
CA VAL A 8 4.88 8.57 -10.10
C VAL A 8 3.66 8.00 -10.81
N LEU A 9 3.18 6.84 -10.39
CA LEU A 9 2.00 6.23 -10.99
C LEU A 9 0.75 7.08 -10.79
N LEU A 10 0.57 7.66 -9.59
CA LEU A 10 -0.53 8.60 -9.34
C LEU A 10 -0.49 9.78 -10.31
N ALA A 11 0.67 10.37 -10.51
CA ALA A 11 0.84 11.49 -11.44
C ALA A 11 0.48 11.07 -12.87
N CYS A 12 0.93 9.90 -13.30
CA CYS A 12 0.62 9.37 -14.63
C CYS A 12 -0.89 9.16 -14.83
N LEU A 13 -1.55 8.53 -13.86
CA LEU A 13 -2.98 8.25 -13.94
C LEU A 13 -3.81 9.54 -13.93
N ARG A 14 -3.49 10.46 -13.04
CA ARG A 14 -4.19 11.74 -12.93
C ARG A 14 -3.98 12.61 -14.16
N SER A 15 -2.81 12.54 -14.80
CA SER A 15 -2.55 13.27 -16.04
C SER A 15 -3.44 12.81 -17.19
N GLN A 16 -3.95 11.59 -17.12
CA GLN A 16 -4.89 11.03 -18.09
C GLN A 16 -6.37 11.23 -17.69
N GLY A 17 -6.62 12.01 -16.65
CA GLY A 17 -7.98 12.28 -16.17
C GLY A 17 -8.60 11.15 -15.35
N LEU A 18 -7.80 10.19 -14.90
CA LEU A 18 -8.28 9.08 -14.09
C LEU A 18 -8.24 9.44 -12.61
N ALA A 19 -9.31 9.09 -11.88
CA ALA A 19 -9.34 9.23 -10.44
C ALA A 19 -8.45 8.15 -9.82
N ALA A 20 -7.46 8.55 -9.05
CA ALA A 20 -6.52 7.64 -8.43
C ALA A 20 -6.20 8.10 -7.00
N ARG A 21 -5.94 7.13 -6.13
CA ARG A 21 -5.64 7.37 -4.72
C ARG A 21 -4.42 6.60 -4.26
N TYR A 22 -3.75 7.17 -3.28
CA TYR A 22 -2.61 6.56 -2.60
C TYR A 22 -3.11 5.57 -1.55
N VAL A 23 -2.53 4.39 -1.50
CA VAL A 23 -2.89 3.37 -0.52
C VAL A 23 -1.67 3.04 0.33
N SER A 24 -1.87 3.04 1.64
CA SER A 24 -0.87 2.62 2.62
C SER A 24 -1.33 1.32 3.28
N GLY A 25 -0.40 0.41 3.47
CA GLY A 25 -0.70 -0.86 4.09
C GLY A 25 0.55 -1.64 4.45
N TYR A 26 0.36 -2.94 4.61
CA TYR A 26 1.43 -3.86 4.93
C TYR A 26 1.51 -4.98 3.91
N LEU A 27 2.71 -5.49 3.73
CA LEU A 27 3.00 -6.63 2.88
C LEU A 27 4.00 -7.55 3.60
N PRO A 28 3.74 -8.86 3.67
CA PRO A 28 4.70 -9.77 4.29
C PRO A 28 6.02 -9.78 3.51
N THR A 29 7.12 -9.79 4.24
CA THR A 29 8.46 -9.87 3.68
C THR A 29 8.89 -11.34 3.65
N GLU A 30 9.31 -11.81 2.48
CA GLU A 30 9.86 -13.16 2.36
C GLU A 30 11.33 -13.15 2.80
N PRO A 31 11.72 -14.07 3.69
CA PRO A 31 13.12 -14.20 4.08
C PRO A 31 13.96 -14.75 2.92
N PRO A 32 15.29 -14.53 2.93
CA PRO A 32 16.16 -15.16 1.98
C PRO A 32 16.05 -16.69 2.04
N PRO A 33 16.28 -17.41 0.91
CA PRO A 33 16.20 -18.86 0.90
C PRO A 33 17.04 -19.50 1.99
N GLY A 34 16.46 -20.48 2.70
CA GLY A 34 17.15 -21.20 3.78
C GLY A 34 17.20 -20.49 5.12
N GLN A 35 16.59 -19.32 5.25
CA GLN A 35 16.51 -18.59 6.52
C GLN A 35 15.09 -18.57 7.07
N PRO A 36 14.91 -18.61 8.42
CA PRO A 36 13.59 -18.49 9.00
C PRO A 36 13.04 -17.08 8.86
N ARG A 37 11.72 -16.96 8.83
CA ARG A 37 11.05 -15.66 8.83
C ARG A 37 11.20 -15.00 10.19
N LEU A 38 11.65 -13.75 10.20
CA LEU A 38 11.82 -12.98 11.42
C LEU A 38 10.52 -12.26 11.81
N THR A 39 10.14 -12.38 13.09
CA THR A 39 9.00 -11.65 13.63
C THR A 39 9.32 -10.15 13.66
N GLY A 40 8.39 -9.33 13.18
CA GLY A 40 8.55 -7.88 13.15
C GLY A 40 9.39 -7.36 11.98
N ALA A 41 9.75 -8.23 11.02
CA ALA A 41 10.56 -7.85 9.87
C ALA A 41 9.74 -7.28 8.70
N ASP A 42 8.42 -7.42 8.73
CA ASP A 42 7.57 -6.89 7.67
C ASP A 42 7.54 -5.36 7.74
N ALA A 43 7.41 -4.75 6.59
CA ALA A 43 7.48 -3.29 6.49
C ALA A 43 6.18 -2.71 5.96
N SER A 44 5.98 -1.43 6.23
CA SER A 44 4.93 -0.67 5.56
C SER A 44 5.19 -0.63 4.07
N HIS A 45 4.12 -0.61 3.30
CA HIS A 45 4.15 -0.61 1.85
C HIS A 45 3.14 0.40 1.31
N ALA A 46 3.35 0.83 0.07
CA ALA A 46 2.46 1.77 -0.59
C ALA A 46 2.18 1.31 -2.01
N TRP A 47 0.95 1.55 -2.44
CA TRP A 47 0.52 1.27 -3.80
C TRP A 47 -0.57 2.26 -4.20
N VAL A 48 -1.20 2.02 -5.34
CA VAL A 48 -2.16 2.94 -5.93
C VAL A 48 -3.46 2.21 -6.20
N SER A 49 -4.58 2.92 -6.08
CA SER A 49 -5.88 2.44 -6.49
C SER A 49 -6.46 3.41 -7.52
N VAL A 50 -6.89 2.91 -8.67
CA VAL A 50 -7.50 3.72 -9.73
C VAL A 50 -8.97 3.36 -9.89
N TYR A 51 -9.83 4.38 -10.03
CA TYR A 51 -11.25 4.15 -10.26
C TYR A 51 -11.52 3.99 -11.76
N LEU A 52 -12.15 2.88 -12.11
CA LEU A 52 -12.49 2.53 -13.48
C LEU A 52 -14.02 2.35 -13.61
N PRO A 53 -14.73 3.36 -14.15
CA PRO A 53 -16.18 3.27 -14.31
C PRO A 53 -16.61 2.11 -15.22
N ASP A 54 -15.78 1.74 -16.18
CA ASP A 54 -16.08 0.66 -17.13
C ASP A 54 -16.07 -0.74 -16.52
N LEU A 55 -15.60 -0.88 -15.26
CA LEU A 55 -15.78 -2.11 -14.51
C LEU A 55 -17.23 -2.31 -14.02
N GLY A 56 -18.11 -1.31 -14.22
CA GLY A 56 -19.53 -1.43 -13.94
C GLY A 56 -20.13 -2.60 -14.71
N GLY A 57 -20.94 -3.41 -14.02
CA GLY A 57 -21.45 -4.66 -14.57
C GLY A 57 -20.50 -5.84 -14.44
N THR A 58 -19.25 -5.61 -14.07
CA THR A 58 -18.33 -6.68 -13.69
C THR A 58 -18.80 -7.31 -12.38
N ARG A 59 -18.58 -8.60 -12.25
CA ARG A 59 -18.99 -9.39 -11.10
C ARG A 59 -18.62 -8.72 -9.78
N GLY A 60 -19.61 -8.33 -8.98
CA GLY A 60 -19.43 -7.65 -7.72
C GLY A 60 -19.17 -6.14 -7.80
N LEU A 61 -19.15 -5.56 -9.00
CA LEU A 61 -18.87 -4.14 -9.21
C LEU A 61 -19.93 -3.49 -10.11
N PRO A 62 -21.17 -3.34 -9.65
CA PRO A 62 -22.28 -2.89 -10.51
C PRO A 62 -22.17 -1.44 -10.99
N HIS A 63 -21.39 -0.60 -10.34
CA HIS A 63 -21.27 0.82 -10.65
C HIS A 63 -19.82 1.25 -10.94
N GLY A 64 -19.00 0.34 -11.46
CA GLY A 64 -17.59 0.55 -11.61
C GLY A 64 -16.83 0.09 -10.37
N GLY A 65 -15.52 0.26 -10.36
CA GLY A 65 -14.73 -0.21 -9.25
C GLY A 65 -13.32 0.33 -9.21
N TRP A 66 -12.68 0.05 -8.10
CA TRP A 66 -11.30 0.41 -7.87
C TRP A 66 -10.40 -0.77 -8.21
N LEU A 67 -9.40 -0.51 -9.03
CA LEU A 67 -8.34 -1.47 -9.34
C LEU A 67 -7.08 -1.04 -8.58
N ASP A 68 -6.54 -1.93 -7.77
CA ASP A 68 -5.32 -1.69 -7.03
C ASP A 68 -4.11 -2.11 -7.85
N LEU A 69 -3.13 -1.22 -7.93
CA LEU A 69 -1.90 -1.40 -8.72
C LEU A 69 -0.69 -1.20 -7.83
N ASP A 70 0.18 -2.18 -7.79
CA ASP A 70 1.47 -2.08 -7.09
C ASP A 70 2.60 -1.95 -8.11
N PRO A 71 3.09 -0.73 -8.37
CA PRO A 71 4.15 -0.53 -9.35
C PRO A 71 5.51 -1.06 -8.89
N THR A 72 5.70 -1.23 -7.59
CA THR A 72 6.96 -1.78 -7.06
C THR A 72 7.09 -3.27 -7.36
N ASN A 73 5.99 -4.03 -7.24
CA ASN A 73 5.99 -5.49 -7.39
C ASN A 73 5.30 -5.97 -8.66
N ASN A 74 4.86 -5.06 -9.53
CA ASN A 74 4.16 -5.37 -10.77
C ASN A 74 2.94 -6.28 -10.58
N ARG A 75 2.08 -5.91 -9.63
CA ARG A 75 0.85 -6.64 -9.31
C ARG A 75 -0.38 -5.75 -9.44
N ALA A 76 -1.51 -6.37 -9.73
CA ALA A 76 -2.81 -5.72 -9.82
C ALA A 76 -3.92 -6.61 -9.29
N GLY A 77 -4.96 -6.01 -8.70
CA GLY A 77 -6.13 -6.73 -8.20
C GLY A 77 -7.27 -5.82 -7.81
N LEU A 78 -8.48 -6.39 -7.70
CA LEU A 78 -9.71 -5.60 -7.49
C LEU A 78 -9.93 -5.12 -6.05
N VAL A 79 -9.44 -5.84 -5.07
CA VAL A 79 -9.57 -5.46 -3.66
C VAL A 79 -8.23 -5.00 -3.12
N THR A 80 -7.22 -5.79 -3.37
CA THR A 80 -5.81 -5.51 -3.10
C THR A 80 -4.99 -6.05 -4.28
N PRO A 81 -3.74 -5.64 -4.45
CA PRO A 81 -2.90 -6.19 -5.51
C PRO A 81 -2.65 -7.70 -5.39
N GLY A 82 -2.84 -8.26 -4.20
CA GLY A 82 -2.71 -9.69 -3.95
C GLY A 82 -3.31 -10.07 -2.61
N PRO A 83 -3.51 -11.36 -2.33
CA PRO A 83 -4.19 -11.83 -1.12
C PRO A 83 -3.40 -11.62 0.16
N ASP A 84 -2.11 -11.39 0.06
CA ASP A 84 -1.20 -11.14 1.17
C ASP A 84 -1.08 -9.66 1.56
N TYR A 85 -1.71 -8.77 0.81
CA TYR A 85 -1.69 -7.34 1.10
C TYR A 85 -2.70 -6.97 2.19
N VAL A 86 -2.30 -6.11 3.11
CA VAL A 86 -3.18 -5.56 4.16
C VAL A 86 -3.31 -4.06 3.95
N ARG A 87 -4.48 -3.60 3.54
CA ARG A 87 -4.75 -2.17 3.36
C ARG A 87 -5.13 -1.54 4.69
N LEU A 88 -4.48 -0.42 5.03
CA LEU A 88 -4.73 0.33 6.25
C LEU A 88 -5.45 1.65 5.99
N ALA A 89 -5.01 2.41 4.99
CA ALA A 89 -5.53 3.74 4.75
C ALA A 89 -5.41 4.13 3.28
N VAL A 90 -6.28 5.01 2.85
CA VAL A 90 -6.25 5.60 1.52
C VAL A 90 -6.30 7.12 1.62
N GLY A 91 -5.66 7.81 0.69
CA GLY A 91 -5.63 9.25 0.64
C GLY A 91 -5.16 9.76 -0.72
N ARG A 92 -4.97 11.07 -0.81
CA ARG A 92 -4.52 11.71 -2.06
C ARG A 92 -3.05 11.44 -2.34
N ASP A 93 -2.25 11.36 -1.27
CA ASP A 93 -0.81 11.15 -1.33
C ASP A 93 -0.29 10.62 0.02
N PHE A 94 1.02 10.48 0.14
CA PHE A 94 1.65 10.04 1.39
C PHE A 94 1.31 10.94 2.58
N ALA A 95 1.20 12.25 2.38
CA ALA A 95 0.95 13.17 3.48
C ALA A 95 -0.41 12.94 4.17
N ASP A 96 -1.40 12.47 3.41
CA ASP A 96 -2.72 12.14 3.97
C ASP A 96 -2.70 10.88 4.84
N VAL A 97 -1.81 9.95 4.56
CA VAL A 97 -1.84 8.60 5.14
C VAL A 97 -0.53 8.20 5.80
N SER A 98 0.31 9.18 6.13
CA SER A 98 1.56 8.90 6.84
C SER A 98 1.29 8.06 8.08
N PRO A 99 1.91 6.88 8.21
CA PRO A 99 1.59 5.95 9.28
C PRO A 99 2.00 6.44 10.67
N LEU A 100 2.87 7.44 10.71
CA LEU A 100 3.37 7.98 11.97
C LEU A 100 3.43 9.50 11.89
N ARG A 101 2.81 10.14 12.87
CA ARG A 101 2.92 11.58 13.10
C ARG A 101 3.31 11.81 14.54
N GLY A 102 4.23 12.72 14.77
CA GLY A 102 4.67 13.03 16.11
C GLY A 102 5.29 14.40 16.22
N LEU A 103 5.36 14.91 17.42
CA LEU A 103 6.05 16.12 17.77
C LEU A 103 7.07 15.78 18.85
N LEU A 104 8.35 16.06 18.58
CA LEU A 104 9.42 15.89 19.53
C LEU A 104 9.92 17.25 19.98
N GLN A 105 9.98 17.44 21.30
CA GLN A 105 10.57 18.64 21.90
C GLN A 105 11.80 18.21 22.70
N GLY A 106 12.92 18.86 22.44
CA GLY A 106 14.19 18.58 23.13
C GLY A 106 15.36 18.50 22.17
N GLY A 107 16.57 18.52 22.73
CA GLY A 107 17.81 18.51 21.99
C GLY A 107 18.56 17.16 21.99
N ALA A 108 17.94 16.10 22.50
CA ALA A 108 18.57 14.79 22.55
C ALA A 108 18.43 14.03 21.22
N ASN A 109 19.34 13.09 20.98
CA ASN A 109 19.23 12.21 19.82
C ASN A 109 18.04 11.27 19.98
N HIS A 110 17.35 11.02 18.89
CA HIS A 110 16.16 10.17 18.85
C HIS A 110 16.34 9.02 17.88
N THR A 111 15.77 7.88 18.23
CA THR A 111 15.73 6.71 17.37
C THR A 111 14.27 6.22 17.29
N LEU A 112 13.77 6.08 16.08
CA LEU A 112 12.45 5.46 15.84
C LEU A 112 12.65 4.00 15.46
N GLN A 113 11.93 3.12 16.16
CA GLN A 113 11.87 1.70 15.81
C GLN A 113 10.42 1.34 15.50
N VAL A 114 10.20 0.70 14.36
CA VAL A 114 8.91 0.19 13.96
C VAL A 114 9.05 -1.29 13.63
N ARG A 115 8.15 -2.11 14.17
CA ARG A 115 8.12 -3.55 13.92
C ARG A 115 6.73 -3.93 13.43
N VAL A 116 6.68 -4.65 12.33
CA VAL A 116 5.44 -5.13 11.74
C VAL A 116 5.59 -6.61 11.46
N THR A 117 4.55 -7.37 11.76
CA THR A 117 4.45 -8.78 11.40
C THR A 117 3.10 -9.01 10.73
N VAL A 118 3.15 -9.55 9.52
CA VAL A 118 1.94 -9.95 8.78
C VAL A 118 1.97 -11.47 8.68
N ALA A 119 0.93 -12.10 9.16
CA ALA A 119 0.85 -13.56 9.20
C ALA A 119 -0.55 -14.02 8.77
N PRO A 120 -0.64 -15.16 8.08
CA PRO A 120 -1.94 -15.77 7.79
C PRO A 120 -2.67 -16.12 9.09
N VAL A 121 -3.99 -15.93 9.07
CA VAL A 121 -4.84 -16.34 10.19
C VAL A 121 -5.40 -17.71 9.86
N ALA A 122 -5.23 -18.65 10.80
CA ALA A 122 -5.83 -19.98 10.69
C ALA A 122 -7.35 -19.86 10.91
N GLU A 123 -8.13 -20.43 9.99
CA GLU A 123 -9.59 -20.53 10.11
C GLU A 123 -10.02 -21.74 10.92
#